data_197e06b4a2a8bf166503a10c5e254239
#
_entry.id   197e06b4a2a8bf166503a10c5e254239
#
_cell.length_a   1.000
_cell.length_b   1.000
_cell.length_c   1.000
_cell.angle_alpha   90.00
_cell.angle_beta   90.00
_cell.angle_gamma   90.00
#
_symmetry.space_group_name_H-M   'P 1'
#
loop_
_entity.id
_entity.type
_entity.pdbx_description
1 polymer ?
#
loop_
_entity_poly.entity_id
_entity_poly.type
_entity_poly.pdbx_seq_one_letter_code
_entity_poly.pdbx_strand_id
1 'polypeptide(L)'
;DEPTAFLDLPRRVELMSILRDLAHHDNLALLLSTHDLELALRFADRVWLMTPEGKLLQGAPEALALNGQLEEVFATDSLNWDVSSGSFWAHPVACLKVRLEGQGIEQIWAQRALERLGFGIAQDNEKTAFSLRVNKNSWEVERFGLNQNFKNIESLIEWIRSVDWCE
;
A
#
# COMPACT_ATOMS: atom_id res chain seq x y z
N ASP A 1 22.84 13.83 3.56
CA ASP A 1 21.55 14.25 3.03
C ASP A 1 21.18 13.39 1.85
N GLU A 2 20.03 12.71 1.93
CA GLU A 2 19.44 11.84 0.90
C GLU A 2 20.43 10.91 0.17
N PRO A 3 21.19 10.06 0.87
CA PRO A 3 22.25 9.26 0.23
C PRO A 3 21.71 8.24 -0.78
N THR A 4 20.43 7.98 -0.79
CA THR A 4 19.75 7.01 -1.65
C THR A 4 19.07 7.62 -2.88
N ALA A 5 19.03 8.95 -3.03
CA ALA A 5 18.17 9.67 -3.99
C ALA A 5 18.35 9.24 -5.47
N PHE A 6 19.57 8.87 -5.89
CA PHE A 6 19.87 8.52 -7.29
C PHE A 6 20.14 7.02 -7.50
N LEU A 7 19.85 6.19 -6.50
CA LEU A 7 20.08 4.76 -6.57
C LEU A 7 18.80 4.01 -6.95
N ASP A 8 18.96 2.91 -7.68
CA ASP A 8 17.89 1.93 -7.87
C ASP A 8 17.59 1.19 -6.55
N LEU A 9 16.44 0.53 -6.47
CA LEU A 9 15.99 -0.12 -5.23
C LEU A 9 17.01 -1.11 -4.64
N PRO A 10 17.66 -2.02 -5.42
CA PRO A 10 18.67 -2.91 -4.86
C PRO A 10 19.85 -2.16 -4.23
N ARG A 11 20.32 -1.09 -4.87
CA ARG A 11 21.43 -0.29 -4.38
C ARG A 11 21.09 0.54 -3.15
N ARG A 12 19.84 1.03 -3.06
CA ARG A 12 19.35 1.69 -1.85
C ARG A 12 19.38 0.75 -0.65
N VAL A 13 18.85 -0.46 -0.82
CA VAL A 13 18.84 -1.50 0.22
C VAL A 13 20.26 -1.88 0.64
N GLU A 14 21.17 -2.09 -0.31
CA GLU A 14 22.56 -2.40 -0.06
C GLU A 14 23.26 -1.29 0.75
N LEU A 15 23.11 -0.04 0.33
CA LEU A 15 23.68 1.11 1.04
C LEU A 15 23.16 1.22 2.47
N MET A 16 21.83 1.12 2.67
CA MET A 16 21.24 1.19 4.00
C MET A 16 21.71 0.05 4.90
N SER A 17 21.91 -1.15 4.35
CA SER A 17 22.48 -2.28 5.08
C SER A 17 23.91 -2.01 5.51
N ILE A 18 24.75 -1.50 4.61
CA ILE A 18 26.15 -1.13 4.92
C ILE A 18 26.20 -0.06 6.02
N LEU A 19 25.37 0.97 5.92
CA LEU A 19 25.35 2.05 6.92
C LEU A 19 24.89 1.55 8.30
N ARG A 20 23.89 0.67 8.35
CA ARG A 20 23.46 0.05 9.59
C ARG A 20 24.57 -0.82 10.19
N ASP A 21 25.24 -1.63 9.36
CA ASP A 21 26.30 -2.51 9.81
C ASP A 21 27.51 -1.69 10.34
N LEU A 22 27.87 -0.59 9.71
CA LEU A 22 28.89 0.35 10.21
C LEU A 22 28.47 0.96 11.56
N ALA A 23 27.20 1.40 11.69
CA ALA A 23 26.71 1.96 12.93
C ALA A 23 26.85 0.95 14.10
N HIS A 24 26.47 -0.31 13.88
CA HIS A 24 26.44 -1.33 14.91
C HIS A 24 27.83 -1.92 15.22
N HIS A 25 28.67 -2.18 14.20
CA HIS A 25 30.00 -2.78 14.40
C HIS A 25 31.02 -1.78 14.93
N ASP A 26 31.00 -0.55 14.37
CA ASP A 26 31.97 0.47 14.72
C ASP A 26 31.46 1.44 15.81
N ASN A 27 30.26 1.15 16.35
CA ASN A 27 29.60 1.95 17.38
C ASN A 27 29.47 3.44 16.98
N LEU A 28 29.09 3.69 15.71
CA LEU A 28 28.95 5.02 15.14
C LEU A 28 27.49 5.52 15.26
N ALA A 29 27.33 6.79 15.53
CA ALA A 29 26.04 7.46 15.38
C ALA A 29 25.93 8.04 13.97
N LEU A 30 25.00 7.50 13.16
CA LEU A 30 24.74 7.97 11.80
C LEU A 30 23.37 8.67 11.77
N LEU A 31 23.36 9.92 11.32
CA LEU A 31 22.14 10.68 11.06
C LEU A 31 21.97 10.88 9.56
N LEU A 32 20.83 10.43 9.03
CA LEU A 32 20.51 10.53 7.61
C LEU A 32 19.18 11.26 7.45
N SER A 33 19.09 12.13 6.44
CA SER A 33 17.78 12.61 5.96
C SER A 33 17.38 11.78 4.74
N THR A 34 16.10 11.43 4.65
CA THR A 34 15.54 10.69 3.51
C THR A 34 14.05 10.95 3.39
N HIS A 35 13.52 10.92 2.18
CA HIS A 35 12.10 10.88 1.89
C HIS A 35 11.58 9.44 1.66
N ASP A 36 12.46 8.43 1.71
CA ASP A 36 12.11 7.02 1.57
C ASP A 36 11.72 6.44 2.94
N LEU A 37 10.44 6.61 3.29
CA LEU A 37 9.91 6.17 4.57
C LEU A 37 10.06 4.66 4.76
N GLU A 38 9.84 3.86 3.70
CA GLU A 38 9.94 2.39 3.81
C GLU A 38 11.35 1.95 4.21
N LEU A 39 12.38 2.54 3.60
CA LEU A 39 13.76 2.26 3.99
C LEU A 39 14.07 2.76 5.40
N ALA A 40 13.59 3.95 5.77
CA ALA A 40 13.78 4.47 7.12
C ALA A 40 13.17 3.52 8.17
N LEU A 41 11.93 3.05 7.97
CA LEU A 41 11.27 2.13 8.89
C LEU A 41 11.92 0.74 8.96
N ARG A 42 12.60 0.30 7.91
CA ARG A 42 13.25 -1.02 7.85
C ARG A 42 14.67 -1.04 8.43
N PHE A 43 15.39 0.07 8.35
CA PHE A 43 16.83 0.07 8.64
C PHE A 43 17.25 0.97 9.80
N ALA A 44 16.45 1.97 10.17
CA ALA A 44 16.83 2.89 11.23
C ALA A 44 16.47 2.33 12.62
N ASP A 45 17.37 2.48 13.60
CA ASP A 45 17.09 2.21 15.00
C ASP A 45 16.16 3.26 15.62
N ARG A 46 16.22 4.49 15.12
CA ARG A 46 15.36 5.61 15.51
C ARG A 46 15.01 6.46 14.30
N VAL A 47 13.77 6.91 14.27
CA VAL A 47 13.28 7.82 13.23
C VAL A 47 12.90 9.15 13.87
N TRP A 48 13.23 10.22 13.19
CA TRP A 48 12.82 11.59 13.48
C TRP A 48 11.84 12.02 12.39
N LEU A 49 10.61 12.33 12.78
CA LEU A 49 9.56 12.82 11.88
C LEU A 49 9.34 14.30 12.15
N MET A 50 9.44 15.08 11.10
CA MET A 50 9.10 16.50 11.16
C MET A 50 7.66 16.67 10.69
N THR A 51 6.78 17.19 11.56
CA THR A 51 5.39 17.46 11.18
C THR A 51 5.29 18.74 10.35
N PRO A 52 4.19 18.93 9.60
CA PRO A 52 3.95 20.19 8.87
C PRO A 52 3.97 21.43 9.75
N GLU A 53 3.60 21.31 11.03
CA GLU A 53 3.62 22.40 12.02
C GLU A 53 5.02 22.64 12.62
N GLY A 54 6.04 21.90 12.18
CA GLY A 54 7.42 22.04 12.64
C GLY A 54 7.73 21.35 13.96
N LYS A 55 6.86 20.44 14.44
CA LYS A 55 7.16 19.60 15.60
C LYS A 55 8.05 18.43 15.18
N LEU A 56 8.93 18.02 16.08
CA LEU A 56 9.77 16.84 15.90
C LEU A 56 9.23 15.69 16.76
N LEU A 57 8.74 14.64 16.09
CA LEU A 57 8.40 13.36 16.70
C LEU A 57 9.59 12.42 16.56
N GLN A 58 9.90 11.63 17.59
CA GLN A 58 11.03 10.71 17.53
C GLN A 58 10.73 9.41 18.26
N GLY A 59 11.22 8.30 17.71
CA GLY A 59 11.03 6.98 18.32
C GLY A 59 11.64 5.85 17.51
N ALA A 60 11.50 4.64 18.02
CA ALA A 60 11.71 3.45 17.22
C ALA A 60 10.62 3.39 16.13
N PRO A 61 10.91 2.88 14.92
CA PRO A 61 9.94 2.78 13.83
C PRO A 61 8.62 2.13 14.27
N GLU A 62 8.71 1.03 15.01
CA GLU A 62 7.57 0.27 15.48
C GLU A 62 6.70 1.10 16.45
N ALA A 63 7.33 1.87 17.34
CA ALA A 63 6.61 2.71 18.29
C ALA A 63 5.85 3.84 17.56
N LEU A 64 6.46 4.48 16.55
CA LEU A 64 5.83 5.51 15.75
C LEU A 64 4.64 4.96 14.96
N ALA A 65 4.76 3.74 14.42
CA ALA A 65 3.68 3.07 13.71
C ALA A 65 2.52 2.70 14.65
N LEU A 66 2.79 2.03 15.76
CA LEU A 66 1.78 1.53 16.69
C LEU A 66 1.06 2.66 17.46
N ASN A 67 1.73 3.79 17.67
CA ASN A 67 1.14 4.96 18.34
C ASN A 67 0.37 5.88 17.36
N GLY A 68 0.24 5.51 16.08
CA GLY A 68 -0.48 6.29 15.07
C GLY A 68 0.25 7.56 14.60
N GLN A 69 1.50 7.78 15.01
CA GLN A 69 2.24 9.00 14.69
C GLN A 69 2.62 9.09 13.21
N LEU A 70 2.80 7.95 12.52
CA LEU A 70 2.99 7.93 11.07
C LEU A 70 1.72 8.36 10.33
N GLU A 71 0.57 7.87 10.78
CA GLU A 71 -0.72 8.28 10.24
C GLU A 71 -0.98 9.77 10.46
N GLU A 72 -0.75 10.28 11.66
CA GLU A 72 -0.90 11.71 12.00
C GLU A 72 -0.08 12.62 11.07
N VAL A 73 1.15 12.21 10.72
CA VAL A 73 2.06 13.04 9.91
C VAL A 73 1.79 12.95 8.42
N PHE A 74 1.44 11.76 7.92
CA PHE A 74 1.41 11.51 6.48
C PHE A 74 0.03 11.19 5.90
N ALA A 75 -0.97 10.85 6.72
CA ALA A 75 -2.31 10.57 6.20
C ALA A 75 -2.97 11.85 5.66
N THR A 76 -3.71 11.67 4.57
CA THR A 76 -4.55 12.71 3.97
C THR A 76 -5.90 12.09 3.60
N ASP A 77 -6.85 12.89 3.11
CA ASP A 77 -8.15 12.37 2.67
C ASP A 77 -8.05 11.26 1.61
N SER A 78 -6.94 11.21 0.87
CA SER A 78 -6.68 10.23 -0.18
C SER A 78 -5.57 9.23 0.12
N LEU A 79 -4.90 9.34 1.27
CA LEU A 79 -3.74 8.52 1.62
C LEU A 79 -3.87 8.01 3.05
N ASN A 80 -4.07 6.72 3.22
CA ASN A 80 -4.22 6.06 4.51
C ASN A 80 -3.01 5.19 4.85
N TRP A 81 -2.69 5.11 6.13
CA TRP A 81 -1.65 4.24 6.65
C TRP A 81 -2.21 2.84 6.95
N ASP A 82 -1.60 1.81 6.39
CA ASP A 82 -1.87 0.43 6.75
C ASP A 82 -0.79 -0.09 7.70
N VAL A 83 -1.14 -0.17 8.96
CA VAL A 83 -0.24 -0.64 10.04
C VAL A 83 0.22 -2.07 9.78
N SER A 84 -0.61 -2.92 9.15
CA SER A 84 -0.31 -4.33 8.94
C SER A 84 0.76 -4.57 7.88
N SER A 85 0.74 -3.76 6.82
CA SER A 85 1.74 -3.83 5.74
C SER A 85 2.91 -2.85 5.93
N GLY A 86 2.77 -1.87 6.85
CA GLY A 86 3.76 -0.81 7.04
C GLY A 86 3.89 0.11 5.81
N SER A 87 2.80 0.36 5.10
CA SER A 87 2.80 1.14 3.87
C SER A 87 1.60 2.08 3.77
N PHE A 88 1.75 3.11 2.94
CA PHE A 88 0.64 4.00 2.61
C PHE A 88 -0.12 3.54 1.37
N TRP A 89 -1.44 3.65 1.42
CA TRP A 89 -2.34 3.35 0.32
C TRP A 89 -3.11 4.59 -0.08
N ALA A 90 -3.09 4.87 -1.39
CA ALA A 90 -3.98 5.87 -1.97
C ALA A 90 -5.35 5.22 -2.24
N HIS A 91 -6.40 5.74 -1.60
CA HIS A 91 -7.77 5.37 -1.93
C HIS A 91 -8.35 6.41 -2.89
N PRO A 92 -8.50 6.11 -4.17
CA PRO A 92 -9.32 6.97 -5.02
C PRO A 92 -10.74 7.01 -4.44
N VAL A 93 -11.38 8.16 -4.45
CA VAL A 93 -12.79 8.29 -4.08
C VAL A 93 -13.60 7.40 -5.02
N ALA A 94 -13.98 6.23 -4.54
CA ALA A 94 -14.65 5.23 -5.35
C ALA A 94 -16.14 5.57 -5.46
N CYS A 95 -16.60 5.88 -6.67
CA CYS A 95 -18.04 6.05 -6.95
C CYS A 95 -18.81 4.73 -6.99
N LEU A 96 -18.12 3.63 -7.29
CA LEU A 96 -18.69 2.29 -7.41
C LEU A 96 -17.96 1.31 -6.49
N LYS A 97 -18.71 0.39 -5.91
CA LYS A 97 -18.18 -0.64 -5.03
C LYS A 97 -18.34 -2.03 -5.63
N VAL A 98 -17.41 -2.91 -5.30
CA VAL A 98 -17.35 -4.31 -5.75
C VAL A 98 -17.33 -5.21 -4.53
N ARG A 99 -18.15 -6.26 -4.54
CA ARG A 99 -18.03 -7.33 -3.54
C ARG A 99 -16.87 -8.24 -3.94
N LEU A 100 -15.84 -8.28 -3.12
CA LEU A 100 -14.65 -9.10 -3.36
C LEU A 100 -14.65 -10.28 -2.39
N GLU A 101 -14.69 -11.49 -2.94
CA GLU A 101 -14.64 -12.75 -2.19
C GLU A 101 -13.41 -13.54 -2.60
N GLY A 102 -12.75 -14.16 -1.63
CA GLY A 102 -11.57 -15.00 -1.88
C GLY A 102 -10.54 -14.89 -0.74
N GLN A 103 -9.40 -15.50 -0.96
CA GLN A 103 -8.28 -15.48 -0.01
C GLN A 103 -6.94 -15.60 -0.74
N GLY A 104 -5.87 -15.20 -0.08
CA GLY A 104 -4.51 -15.37 -0.59
C GLY A 104 -4.02 -14.21 -1.46
N ILE A 105 -2.92 -14.48 -2.15
CA ILE A 105 -2.19 -13.45 -2.90
C ILE A 105 -2.99 -12.94 -4.11
N GLU A 106 -3.76 -13.81 -4.74
CA GLU A 106 -4.59 -13.47 -5.89
C GLU A 106 -5.67 -12.46 -5.52
N GLN A 107 -6.30 -12.59 -4.33
CA GLN A 107 -7.28 -11.63 -3.83
C GLN A 107 -6.63 -10.26 -3.57
N ILE A 108 -5.44 -10.23 -2.96
CA ILE A 108 -4.71 -8.98 -2.68
C ILE A 108 -4.44 -8.23 -3.99
N TRP A 109 -3.99 -8.92 -5.03
CA TRP A 109 -3.72 -8.30 -6.32
C TRP A 109 -4.99 -7.90 -7.07
N ALA A 110 -6.08 -8.69 -6.94
CA ALA A 110 -7.38 -8.32 -7.48
C ALA A 110 -7.92 -7.03 -6.81
N GLN A 111 -7.83 -6.93 -5.49
CA GLN A 111 -8.20 -5.72 -4.76
C GLN A 111 -7.41 -4.50 -5.24
N ARG A 112 -6.08 -4.60 -5.33
CA ARG A 112 -5.22 -3.53 -5.85
C ARG A 112 -5.59 -3.11 -7.28
N ALA A 113 -5.95 -4.08 -8.12
CA ALA A 113 -6.40 -3.79 -9.48
C ALA A 113 -7.73 -3.02 -9.48
N LEU A 114 -8.70 -3.44 -8.67
CA LEU A 114 -9.99 -2.75 -8.52
C LEU A 114 -9.82 -1.33 -8.00
N GLU A 115 -9.05 -1.13 -6.94
CA GLU A 115 -8.76 0.19 -6.37
C GLU A 115 -8.09 1.12 -7.40
N ARG A 116 -7.11 0.61 -8.14
CA ARG A 116 -6.45 1.35 -9.22
C ARG A 116 -7.39 1.71 -10.37
N LEU A 117 -8.46 0.93 -10.58
CA LEU A 117 -9.51 1.19 -11.57
C LEU A 117 -10.64 2.08 -11.02
N GLY A 118 -10.53 2.56 -9.78
CA GLY A 118 -11.49 3.48 -9.16
C GLY A 118 -12.66 2.80 -8.47
N PHE A 119 -12.59 1.50 -8.20
CA PHE A 119 -13.60 0.79 -7.43
C PHE A 119 -13.22 0.71 -5.95
N GLY A 120 -14.21 0.88 -5.08
CA GLY A 120 -14.09 0.54 -3.66
C GLY A 120 -14.47 -0.90 -3.39
N ILE A 121 -13.99 -1.46 -2.28
CA ILE A 121 -14.44 -2.76 -1.79
C ILE A 121 -15.66 -2.57 -0.90
N ALA A 122 -16.74 -3.26 -1.22
CA ALA A 122 -17.99 -3.18 -0.48
C ALA A 122 -17.89 -3.90 0.86
N GLN A 123 -18.45 -3.29 1.89
CA GLN A 123 -18.76 -3.94 3.15
C GLN A 123 -20.11 -4.68 3.06
N ASP A 124 -20.42 -5.49 4.10
CA ASP A 124 -21.71 -6.20 4.15
C ASP A 124 -22.89 -5.26 3.98
N ASN A 125 -23.86 -5.67 3.14
CA ASN A 125 -25.08 -4.93 2.80
C ASN A 125 -24.94 -3.66 1.96
N GLU A 126 -23.79 -3.35 1.42
CA GLU A 126 -23.65 -2.24 0.47
C GLU A 126 -24.03 -2.66 -0.95
N LYS A 127 -24.55 -1.69 -1.72
CA LYS A 127 -24.87 -1.88 -3.14
C LYS A 127 -23.56 -1.99 -3.93
N THR A 128 -23.48 -3.01 -4.78
CA THR A 128 -22.27 -3.30 -5.57
C THR A 128 -22.55 -3.23 -7.07
N ALA A 129 -21.56 -2.81 -7.83
CA ALA A 129 -21.61 -2.81 -9.30
C ALA A 129 -21.53 -4.25 -9.85
N PHE A 130 -20.74 -5.10 -9.19
CA PHE A 130 -20.63 -6.53 -9.46
C PHE A 130 -20.01 -7.25 -8.26
N SER A 131 -20.05 -8.59 -8.27
CA SER A 131 -19.31 -9.42 -7.33
C SER A 131 -18.14 -10.09 -8.05
N LEU A 132 -16.98 -10.12 -7.40
CA LEU A 132 -15.77 -10.81 -7.89
C LEU A 132 -15.37 -11.88 -6.88
N ARG A 133 -15.45 -13.14 -7.31
CA ARG A 133 -14.92 -14.27 -6.55
C ARG A 133 -13.55 -14.66 -7.11
N VAL A 134 -12.55 -14.65 -6.25
CA VAL A 134 -11.17 -14.97 -6.59
C VAL A 134 -10.83 -16.36 -6.07
N ASN A 135 -10.49 -17.25 -6.99
CA ASN A 135 -9.97 -18.58 -6.71
C ASN A 135 -8.53 -18.69 -7.21
N LYS A 136 -7.85 -19.76 -6.87
CA LYS A 136 -6.49 -20.00 -7.37
C LYS A 136 -6.52 -20.10 -8.91
N ASN A 137 -5.90 -19.11 -9.58
CA ASN A 137 -5.83 -18.99 -11.03
C ASN A 137 -7.18 -18.85 -11.77
N SER A 138 -8.24 -18.39 -11.09
CA SER A 138 -9.49 -18.04 -11.77
C SER A 138 -10.21 -16.89 -11.07
N TRP A 139 -10.88 -16.05 -11.84
CA TRP A 139 -11.61 -14.89 -11.39
C TRP A 139 -13.03 -14.95 -11.97
N GLU A 140 -14.01 -15.12 -11.10
CA GLU A 140 -15.42 -15.25 -11.46
C GLU A 140 -16.13 -13.94 -11.13
N VAL A 141 -16.70 -13.32 -12.15
CA VAL A 141 -17.50 -12.11 -12.01
C VAL A 141 -18.97 -12.46 -12.13
N GLU A 142 -19.76 -11.96 -11.20
CA GLU A 142 -21.23 -11.98 -11.28
C GLU A 142 -21.77 -10.56 -11.41
N ARG A 143 -22.49 -10.28 -12.49
CA ARG A 143 -23.16 -9.01 -12.71
C ARG A 143 -24.57 -9.27 -13.30
N PHE A 144 -25.61 -8.72 -12.67
CA PHE A 144 -27.01 -8.87 -13.10
C PHE A 144 -27.46 -10.33 -13.32
N GLY A 145 -26.96 -11.26 -12.49
CA GLY A 145 -27.25 -12.70 -12.61
C GLY A 145 -26.51 -13.43 -13.73
N LEU A 146 -25.58 -12.74 -14.42
CA LEU A 146 -24.70 -13.36 -15.42
C LEU A 146 -23.33 -13.61 -14.80
N ASN A 147 -22.82 -14.82 -14.99
CA ASN A 147 -21.49 -15.24 -14.54
C ASN A 147 -20.52 -15.25 -15.70
N GLN A 148 -19.34 -14.67 -15.49
CA GLN A 148 -18.23 -14.70 -16.43
C GLN A 148 -16.95 -15.11 -15.71
N ASN A 149 -16.17 -16.02 -16.34
CA ASN A 149 -14.95 -16.55 -15.75
C ASN A 149 -13.73 -16.13 -16.57
N PHE A 150 -12.69 -15.67 -15.88
CA PHE A 150 -11.42 -15.23 -16.45
C PHE A 150 -10.29 -16.13 -15.96
N LYS A 151 -9.43 -16.57 -16.89
CA LYS A 151 -8.29 -17.46 -16.61
C LYS A 151 -7.04 -16.73 -16.12
N ASN A 152 -7.00 -15.42 -16.29
CA ASN A 152 -5.92 -14.56 -15.82
C ASN A 152 -6.47 -13.18 -15.44
N ILE A 153 -5.74 -12.47 -14.59
CA ILE A 153 -6.14 -11.17 -14.07
C ILE A 153 -6.13 -10.07 -15.15
N GLU A 154 -5.31 -10.21 -16.19
CA GLU A 154 -5.23 -9.25 -17.29
C GLU A 154 -6.54 -9.19 -18.07
N SER A 155 -7.08 -10.36 -18.45
CA SER A 155 -8.38 -10.45 -19.13
C SER A 155 -9.53 -9.91 -18.27
N LEU A 156 -9.49 -10.09 -16.95
CA LEU A 156 -10.42 -9.46 -16.03
C LEU A 156 -10.31 -7.93 -16.07
N ILE A 157 -9.09 -7.38 -16.01
CA ILE A 157 -8.84 -5.95 -16.05
C ILE A 157 -9.32 -5.34 -17.38
N GLU A 158 -9.05 -6.00 -18.50
CA GLU A 158 -9.52 -5.59 -19.82
C GLU A 158 -11.04 -5.55 -19.90
N TRP A 159 -11.70 -6.59 -19.39
CA TRP A 159 -13.15 -6.61 -19.31
C TRP A 159 -13.70 -5.47 -18.45
N ILE A 160 -13.16 -5.25 -17.24
CA ILE A 160 -13.58 -4.14 -16.38
C ILE A 160 -13.48 -2.80 -17.12
N ARG A 161 -12.42 -2.58 -17.90
CA ARG A 161 -12.24 -1.35 -18.67
C ARG A 161 -13.18 -1.21 -19.86
N SER A 162 -13.65 -2.32 -20.43
CA SER A 162 -14.54 -2.34 -21.58
C SER A 162 -16.01 -2.09 -21.24
N VAL A 163 -16.38 -2.25 -19.97
CA VAL A 163 -17.75 -2.10 -19.50
C VAL A 163 -18.05 -0.64 -19.20
N ASP A 164 -19.19 -0.15 -19.68
CA ASP A 164 -19.74 1.14 -19.25
C ASP A 164 -20.38 0.97 -17.86
N TRP A 165 -19.85 1.69 -16.89
CA TRP A 165 -20.29 1.63 -15.50
C TRP A 165 -21.30 2.76 -15.14
N CYS A 166 -21.65 3.61 -16.11
CA CYS A 166 -22.54 4.76 -15.90
C CYS A 166 -24.03 4.46 -16.13
N GLU A 167 -24.41 3.18 -16.32
CA GLU A 167 -25.82 2.76 -16.45
C GLU A 167 -26.45 2.29 -15.13
#